data_87e8ad10e3ddf10506b39e3faf2a1644
#
_entry.id   87e8ad10e3ddf10506b39e3faf2a1644
#
_cell.length_a   1.000
_cell.length_b   1.000
_cell.length_c   1.000
_cell.angle_alpha   90.00
_cell.angle_beta   90.00
_cell.angle_gamma   90.00
#
_symmetry.space_group_name_H-M   'P 1'
#
loop_
_entity.id
_entity.type
_entity.pdbx_description
1 polymer ?
#
loop_
_entity_poly.entity_id
_entity_poly.type
_entity_poly.pdbx_seq_one_letter_code
_entity_poly.pdbx_strand_id
1 'polypeptide(L)' 'DAYGHIAIEVDDAYKACDRVKEKGGKVVREAGPMMHGTTVIAFVEDPDGYKIEFIQKNTGKDSVQY' A
#
# COMPACT_ATOMS: atom_id res chain seq x y z
N ASP A 1 -13.61 3.00 3.00
CA ASP A 1 -14.65 3.46 3.85
C ASP A 1 -15.51 4.46 3.13
N ALA A 2 -16.43 5.05 3.83
CA ALA A 2 -17.43 5.87 3.18
C ALA A 2 -16.87 7.14 2.57
N TYR A 3 -15.68 7.47 2.86
CA TYR A 3 -15.13 8.74 2.41
C TYR A 3 -14.10 8.60 1.33
N GLY A 4 -14.19 7.55 0.58
CA GLY A 4 -13.33 7.42 -0.57
C GLY A 4 -11.96 6.86 -0.29
N HIS A 5 -11.86 6.15 0.76
CA HIS A 5 -10.60 5.49 1.08
C HIS A 5 -10.71 4.04 0.60
N ILE A 6 -9.79 3.64 -0.22
CA ILE A 6 -9.76 2.29 -0.77
C ILE A 6 -8.54 1.58 -0.21
N ALA A 7 -8.74 0.38 0.30
CA ALA A 7 -7.63 -0.43 0.78
C ALA A 7 -7.40 -1.56 -0.20
N ILE A 8 -6.17 -1.74 -0.62
CA ILE A 8 -5.79 -2.74 -1.60
C ILE A 8 -4.64 -3.56 -1.06
N GLU A 9 -4.77 -4.87 -1.11
CA GLU A 9 -3.66 -5.74 -0.75
C GLU A 9 -2.69 -5.83 -1.92
N VAL A 10 -1.42 -5.71 -1.63
CA VAL A 10 -0.39 -5.77 -2.66
C VAL A 10 0.70 -6.72 -2.20
N ASP A 11 1.46 -7.24 -3.14
CA ASP A 11 2.56 -8.11 -2.81
C ASP A 11 3.74 -7.33 -2.26
N ASP A 12 3.93 -6.12 -2.72
CA ASP A 12 5.08 -5.33 -2.31
C ASP A 12 4.65 -3.87 -2.27
N ALA A 13 4.46 -3.35 -1.06
CA ALA A 13 3.98 -1.98 -0.90
C ALA A 13 5.01 -0.97 -1.37
N TYR A 14 6.30 -1.30 -1.27
CA TYR A 14 7.34 -0.39 -1.72
C TYR A 14 7.27 -0.20 -3.23
N LYS A 15 7.09 -1.29 -3.95
CA LYS A 15 6.97 -1.20 -5.39
C LYS A 15 5.67 -0.54 -5.81
N ALA A 16 4.61 -0.78 -5.05
CA ALA A 16 3.33 -0.14 -5.35
C ALA A 16 3.45 1.37 -5.24
N CYS A 17 4.18 1.84 -4.25
CA CYS A 17 4.40 3.28 -4.11
C CYS A 17 5.20 3.83 -5.30
N ASP A 18 6.19 3.09 -5.75
CA ASP A 18 6.98 3.54 -6.90
C ASP A 18 6.10 3.65 -8.13
N ARG A 19 5.19 2.73 -8.32
CA ARG A 19 4.29 2.80 -9.45
C ARG A 19 3.39 4.01 -9.40
N VAL A 20 2.91 4.34 -8.21
CA VAL A 20 2.07 5.52 -8.05
C VAL A 20 2.84 6.77 -8.45
N LYS A 21 4.09 6.86 -8.03
CA LYS A 21 4.91 8.02 -8.37
C LYS A 21 5.11 8.10 -9.87
N GLU A 22 5.33 6.98 -10.51
CA GLU A 22 5.54 6.96 -11.95
C GLU A 22 4.32 7.41 -12.71
N LYS A 23 3.15 7.20 -12.16
CA LYS A 23 1.92 7.58 -12.82
C LYS A 23 1.44 8.96 -12.45
N GLY A 24 2.22 9.69 -11.70
CA GLY A 24 1.85 11.05 -11.36
C GLY A 24 1.10 11.23 -10.06
N GLY A 25 0.98 10.15 -9.31
CA GLY A 25 0.35 10.27 -8.00
C GLY A 25 1.34 10.67 -6.94
N LYS A 26 0.90 10.68 -5.70
CA LYS A 26 1.72 11.08 -4.59
C LYS A 26 1.73 10.03 -3.53
N VAL A 27 2.84 9.87 -2.85
CA VAL A 27 2.91 9.00 -1.68
C VAL A 27 2.74 9.90 -0.45
N VAL A 28 1.64 9.68 0.24
CA VAL A 28 1.32 10.47 1.41
C VAL A 28 2.05 9.93 2.64
N ARG A 29 2.11 8.61 2.76
CA ARG A 29 2.88 7.97 3.79
C ARG A 29 3.70 6.88 3.13
N GLU A 30 5.00 6.96 3.22
CA GLU A 30 5.87 5.98 2.60
C GLU A 30 5.62 4.60 3.18
N ALA A 31 5.88 3.59 2.39
CA ALA A 31 5.70 2.22 2.82
C ALA A 31 6.61 1.92 4.01
N GLY A 32 6.04 1.29 4.98
CA GLY A 32 6.79 0.89 6.15
C GLY A 32 5.90 0.12 7.09
N PRO A 33 6.50 -0.52 8.10
CA PRO A 33 5.71 -1.34 9.01
C PRO A 33 4.83 -0.49 9.90
N MET A 34 3.72 -1.09 10.30
CA MET A 34 2.86 -0.46 11.28
C MET A 34 3.55 -0.45 12.63
N MET A 35 3.11 0.45 13.47
CA MET A 35 3.79 0.68 14.73
C MET A 35 3.91 -0.57 15.57
N HIS A 36 2.90 -1.37 15.64
CA HIS A 36 2.93 -2.54 16.50
C HIS A 36 2.85 -3.83 15.75
N GLY A 37 3.19 -3.85 14.50
CA GLY A 37 3.07 -5.06 13.73
C GLY A 37 4.15 -5.19 12.70
N THR A 38 4.05 -6.23 11.91
CA THR A 38 5.00 -6.47 10.86
C THR A 38 4.43 -6.17 9.49
N THR A 39 3.15 -5.83 9.44
CA THR A 39 2.52 -5.54 8.16
C THR A 39 2.98 -4.20 7.64
N VAL A 40 3.42 -4.19 6.40
CA VAL A 40 3.86 -2.97 5.76
C VAL A 40 2.66 -2.30 5.10
N ILE A 41 2.47 -1.04 5.36
CA ILE A 41 1.39 -0.29 4.74
C ILE A 41 1.92 0.99 4.13
N ALA A 42 1.14 1.56 3.24
CA ALA A 42 1.47 2.84 2.64
C ALA A 42 0.18 3.57 2.32
N PHE A 43 0.22 4.89 2.32
CA PHE A 43 -0.92 5.68 1.88
C PHE A 43 -0.48 6.53 0.71
N VAL A 44 -1.27 6.48 -0.34
CA VAL A 44 -0.96 7.22 -1.56
C VAL A 44 -2.21 7.94 -2.04
N GLU A 45 -2.01 8.85 -2.98
CA GLU A 45 -3.09 9.57 -3.61
C GLU A 45 -2.85 9.48 -5.10
N ASP A 46 -3.85 9.09 -5.86
CA ASP A 46 -3.66 8.98 -7.29
C ASP A 46 -3.76 10.35 -7.94
N PRO A 47 -3.46 10.46 -9.23
CA PRO A 47 -3.48 11.79 -9.86
C PRO A 47 -4.84 12.47 -9.81
N ASP A 48 -5.90 11.73 -9.64
CA ASP A 48 -7.22 12.30 -9.55
C ASP A 48 -7.61 12.66 -8.13
N GLY A 49 -6.74 12.41 -7.17
CA GLY A 49 -7.01 12.79 -5.79
C GLY A 49 -7.62 11.71 -4.93
N TYR A 50 -7.77 10.50 -5.44
CA TYR A 50 -8.32 9.44 -4.63
C TYR A 50 -7.27 8.88 -3.69
N LYS A 51 -7.68 8.62 -2.48
CA LYS A 51 -6.77 8.09 -1.47
C LYS A 51 -6.82 6.59 -1.44
N ILE A 52 -5.66 5.98 -1.42
CA ILE A 52 -5.53 4.53 -1.47
C ILE A 52 -4.57 4.10 -0.39
N GLU A 53 -4.94 3.05 0.32
CA GLU A 53 -4.06 2.44 1.29
C GLU A 53 -3.57 1.13 0.70
N PHE A 54 -2.26 0.95 0.63
CA PHE A 54 -1.69 -0.33 0.24
C PHE A 54 -1.36 -1.11 1.49
N ILE A 55 -1.79 -2.36 1.51
CA ILE A 55 -1.50 -3.25 2.62
C ILE A 55 -0.71 -4.40 2.04
N GLN A 56 0.54 -4.54 2.44
CA GLN A 56 1.37 -5.59 1.90
C GLN A 56 0.93 -6.91 2.48
N LYS A 57 0.75 -7.89 1.62
CA LYS A 57 0.39 -9.19 2.08
C LYS A 57 1.50 -9.74 2.93
N ASN A 58 1.14 -10.20 4.09
CA ASN A 58 2.13 -10.77 4.96
C ASN A 58 2.18 -12.23 4.68
N THR A 59 2.59 -12.56 3.47
CA THR A 59 2.52 -13.90 3.04
C THR A 59 3.83 -14.61 3.07
N GLY A 60 4.88 -13.91 2.94
CA GLY A 60 6.19 -14.47 3.06
C GLY A 60 6.22 -15.96 3.05
N LYS A 61 6.69 -16.53 4.10
CA LYS A 61 6.77 -17.93 4.14
C LYS A 61 5.44 -18.56 4.22
N ASP A 62 4.44 -17.88 4.70
CA ASP A 62 3.16 -18.49 4.78
C ASP A 62 2.57 -18.74 3.45
N SER A 63 2.84 -17.92 2.50
CA SER A 63 2.21 -18.09 1.22
C SER A 63 2.73 -19.26 0.48
N VAL A 64 3.82 -19.78 0.86
CA VAL A 64 4.36 -20.88 0.10
C VAL A 64 3.72 -22.15 0.44
N GLN A 65 2.87 -22.15 1.39
CA GLN A 65 2.22 -23.34 1.67
C GLN A 65 1.26 -23.74 0.69
N TYR A 66 0.86 -23.00 -0.17
CA TYR A 66 -0.09 -23.51 -1.13
C TYR A 66 0.43 -23.52 -2.52
#